data_cd504d63a9bbfc9e150ef8f2c7b2b79d
#
_entry.id   cd504d63a9bbfc9e150ef8f2c7b2b79d
#
_cell.length_a   1.000
_cell.length_b   1.000
_cell.length_c   1.000
_cell.angle_alpha   90.00
_cell.angle_beta   90.00
_cell.angle_gamma   90.00
#
_symmetry.space_group_name_H-M   'P 1'
#
loop_
_entity.id
_entity.type
_entity.pdbx_description
1 polymer ?
#
loop_
_entity_poly.entity_id
_entity_poly.type
_entity_poly.pdbx_seq_one_letter_code
_entity_poly.pdbx_strand_id
1 'polypeptide(L)'
;MLNRGRNIEKGRVITRRMFILAAAKILLFAGISSRLYNLQISDREKYEILSDKNRIREWKTPPQRGIIVDNFNKVLASNDRVFQLHLILDEINDFDVTIFKIKNLIGLDQFQIKKLYKKKERLKPWDTLVVSDNLTWEQFSKINLYLHELEGAKPVLSTSRFYPYANDLVHIVGYVGDASPKDLEKPEIKENFVPGLKVGKYGIENSQEKMLIGNYGIKRYEVNASGKRISQIDYIKERQGNKVNLTIDIEIQKYAQELLKGKAGSICAMDIYTGEVVAMASSPTYDPNKFTHGINQKDWQEIRNNPLKPLINKSIAGLYSPGSTFKPLVALA
;
A
#
# COMPACT_ATOMS: atom_id res chain seq x y z
N MET A 1 -69.12 65.11 43.32
CA MET A 1 -69.62 63.84 43.80
C MET A 1 -68.76 62.74 43.18
N LEU A 2 -68.12 61.99 44.02
CA LEU A 2 -67.02 61.03 43.71
C LEU A 2 -67.58 59.74 43.06
N ASN A 3 -67.03 59.38 41.90
CA ASN A 3 -67.29 58.07 41.31
C ASN A 3 -66.03 57.24 41.48
N ARG A 4 -66.04 56.40 42.55
CA ARG A 4 -64.98 55.40 42.82
C ARG A 4 -65.12 54.27 41.83
N GLY A 5 -64.30 54.24 40.81
CA GLY A 5 -64.13 53.11 39.93
C GLY A 5 -63.62 51.89 40.71
N ARG A 6 -64.36 50.82 40.71
CA ARG A 6 -63.94 49.54 41.20
C ARG A 6 -62.88 48.97 40.24
N ASN A 7 -61.64 48.98 40.68
CA ASN A 7 -60.60 48.12 40.13
C ASN A 7 -60.93 46.65 40.46
N ILE A 8 -61.55 45.96 39.56
CA ILE A 8 -61.70 44.52 39.66
C ILE A 8 -60.34 43.96 39.27
N GLU A 9 -59.54 43.55 40.24
CA GLU A 9 -58.39 42.65 40.02
C GLU A 9 -58.92 41.40 39.31
N LYS A 10 -58.65 41.28 38.01
CA LYS A 10 -58.84 40.05 37.30
C LYS A 10 -57.81 39.06 37.79
N GLY A 11 -58.09 38.40 38.93
CA GLY A 11 -57.35 37.24 39.33
C GLY A 11 -57.36 36.25 38.16
N ARG A 12 -56.18 35.94 37.64
CA ARG A 12 -56.03 34.97 36.59
C ARG A 12 -56.58 33.62 37.07
N VAL A 13 -57.82 33.31 36.73
CA VAL A 13 -58.39 31.99 37.02
C VAL A 13 -57.65 30.94 36.19
N ILE A 14 -56.73 30.23 36.83
CA ILE A 14 -56.05 29.11 36.23
C ILE A 14 -57.07 28.01 36.01
N THR A 15 -57.49 27.85 34.76
CA THR A 15 -58.46 26.84 34.38
C THR A 15 -57.79 25.47 34.41
N ARG A 16 -58.59 24.38 34.69
CA ARG A 16 -58.07 22.99 34.65
C ARG A 16 -57.32 22.67 33.35
N ARG A 17 -57.73 23.25 32.24
CA ARG A 17 -57.05 23.11 30.92
C ARG A 17 -55.64 23.70 30.94
N MET A 18 -55.45 24.88 31.55
CA MET A 18 -54.15 25.53 31.65
C MET A 18 -53.21 24.70 32.54
N PHE A 19 -53.77 24.08 33.63
CA PHE A 19 -53.00 23.22 34.50
C PHE A 19 -52.54 21.94 33.79
N ILE A 20 -53.40 21.31 33.00
CA ILE A 20 -53.06 20.13 32.19
C ILE A 20 -52.00 20.47 31.16
N LEU A 21 -52.12 21.61 30.45
CA LEU A 21 -51.14 22.05 29.45
C LEU A 21 -49.81 22.39 30.08
N ALA A 22 -49.82 23.01 31.29
CA ALA A 22 -48.58 23.30 32.02
C ALA A 22 -47.87 22.00 32.50
N ALA A 23 -48.65 21.06 33.05
CA ALA A 23 -48.13 19.73 33.45
C ALA A 23 -47.54 18.97 32.25
N ALA A 24 -48.24 18.95 31.11
CA ALA A 24 -47.74 18.32 29.88
C ALA A 24 -46.40 18.94 29.39
N LYS A 25 -46.28 20.28 29.43
CA LYS A 25 -45.04 20.98 29.11
C LYS A 25 -43.92 20.65 30.07
N ILE A 26 -44.19 20.59 31.38
CA ILE A 26 -43.21 20.24 32.41
C ILE A 26 -42.72 18.80 32.22
N LEU A 27 -43.63 17.85 31.96
CA LEU A 27 -43.24 16.46 31.69
C LEU A 27 -42.40 16.32 30.42
N LEU A 28 -42.75 17.02 29.37
CA LEU A 28 -42.00 17.05 28.11
C LEU A 28 -40.60 17.63 28.34
N PHE A 29 -40.50 18.75 29.06
CA PHE A 29 -39.23 19.37 29.41
C PHE A 29 -38.38 18.50 30.33
N ALA A 30 -38.98 17.85 31.30
CA ALA A 30 -38.31 16.90 32.21
C ALA A 30 -37.76 15.68 31.43
N GLY A 31 -38.56 15.15 30.46
CA GLY A 31 -38.07 14.08 29.56
C GLY A 31 -36.90 14.49 28.70
N ILE A 32 -36.97 15.67 28.08
CA ILE A 32 -35.83 16.21 27.30
C ILE A 32 -34.60 16.44 28.18
N SER A 33 -34.77 17.05 29.36
CA SER A 33 -33.67 17.31 30.30
C SER A 33 -33.03 16.02 30.81
N SER A 34 -33.82 15.01 31.13
CA SER A 34 -33.35 13.68 31.52
C SER A 34 -32.56 13.04 30.37
N ARG A 35 -33.03 13.16 29.13
CA ARG A 35 -32.34 12.62 27.98
C ARG A 35 -31.03 13.38 27.71
N LEU A 36 -31.01 14.70 27.83
CA LEU A 36 -29.79 15.50 27.72
C LEU A 36 -28.78 15.16 28.82
N TYR A 37 -29.25 14.97 30.06
CA TYR A 37 -28.39 14.53 31.15
C TYR A 37 -27.70 13.19 30.83
N ASN A 38 -28.48 12.21 30.36
CA ASN A 38 -27.91 10.91 29.97
C ASN A 38 -26.90 11.04 28.85
N LEU A 39 -27.20 11.83 27.79
CA LEU A 39 -26.31 12.00 26.64
C LEU A 39 -25.03 12.78 26.97
N GLN A 40 -25.13 13.81 27.85
CA GLN A 40 -24.01 14.74 28.12
C GLN A 40 -23.19 14.36 29.33
N ILE A 41 -23.75 13.62 30.30
CA ILE A 41 -23.09 13.29 31.55
C ILE A 41 -22.90 11.78 31.73
N SER A 42 -23.99 10.97 31.71
CA SER A 42 -23.88 9.53 31.96
C SER A 42 -23.14 8.79 30.83
N ASP A 43 -23.47 9.08 29.60
CA ASP A 43 -22.91 8.41 28.39
C ASP A 43 -21.89 9.29 27.65
N ARG A 44 -21.36 10.34 28.30
CA ARG A 44 -20.46 11.35 27.70
C ARG A 44 -19.28 10.68 26.98
N GLU A 45 -18.55 9.82 27.67
CA GLU A 45 -17.35 9.15 27.14
C GLU A 45 -17.65 8.34 25.89
N LYS A 46 -18.78 7.61 25.89
CA LYS A 46 -19.24 6.84 24.73
C LYS A 46 -19.53 7.71 23.51
N TYR A 47 -20.26 8.84 23.71
CA TYR A 47 -20.60 9.73 22.61
C TYR A 47 -19.42 10.57 22.14
N GLU A 48 -18.48 10.90 23.02
CA GLU A 48 -17.22 11.55 22.67
C GLU A 48 -16.37 10.64 21.77
N ILE A 49 -16.19 9.36 22.15
CA ILE A 49 -15.50 8.35 21.31
C ILE A 49 -16.20 8.18 19.94
N LEU A 50 -17.54 8.14 19.91
CA LEU A 50 -18.29 8.03 18.65
C LEU A 50 -18.15 9.27 17.78
N SER A 51 -18.16 10.45 18.39
CA SER A 51 -17.94 11.73 17.69
C SER A 51 -16.54 11.79 17.09
N ASP A 52 -15.51 11.42 17.86
CA ASP A 52 -14.13 11.40 17.41
C ASP A 52 -13.93 10.38 16.29
N LYS A 53 -14.50 9.19 16.38
CA LYS A 53 -14.48 8.19 15.30
C LYS A 53 -15.11 8.69 14.01
N ASN A 54 -16.13 9.54 14.08
CA ASN A 54 -16.76 10.13 12.89
C ASN A 54 -15.99 11.33 12.34
N ARG A 55 -15.32 12.10 13.20
CA ARG A 55 -14.59 13.32 12.87
C ARG A 55 -13.16 13.04 12.44
N ILE A 56 -12.51 12.01 13.02
CA ILE A 56 -11.11 11.69 12.78
C ILE A 56 -11.00 10.52 11.80
N ARG A 57 -10.19 10.71 10.75
CA ARG A 57 -9.81 9.65 9.80
C ARG A 57 -8.32 9.41 9.85
N GLU A 58 -7.97 8.14 9.81
CA GLU A 58 -6.57 7.71 9.75
C GLU A 58 -6.20 7.34 8.32
N TRP A 59 -5.12 7.94 7.82
CA TRP A 59 -4.47 7.57 6.58
C TRP A 59 -3.13 6.92 6.89
N LYS A 60 -3.00 5.68 6.49
CA LYS A 60 -1.73 4.96 6.59
C LYS A 60 -0.79 5.42 5.48
N THR A 61 0.46 5.73 5.84
CA THR A 61 1.53 6.02 4.90
C THR A 61 2.45 4.81 4.78
N PRO A 62 2.76 4.33 3.55
CA PRO A 62 3.60 3.16 3.39
C PRO A 62 5.03 3.45 3.87
N PRO A 63 5.67 2.50 4.56
CA PRO A 63 7.07 2.61 4.95
C PRO A 63 7.98 2.45 3.73
N GLN A 64 9.19 2.97 3.83
CA GLN A 64 10.26 2.61 2.90
C GLN A 64 10.73 1.20 3.19
N ARG A 65 10.84 0.37 2.15
CA ARG A 65 11.32 -1.01 2.28
C ARG A 65 12.81 -1.02 2.63
N GLY A 66 13.24 -1.98 3.46
CA GLY A 66 14.64 -2.16 3.82
C GLY A 66 15.52 -2.42 2.59
N ILE A 67 16.76 -1.98 2.62
CA ILE A 67 17.74 -2.24 1.54
C ILE A 67 18.33 -3.63 1.69
N ILE A 68 18.72 -4.25 0.57
CA ILE A 68 19.48 -5.49 0.55
C ILE A 68 20.88 -5.18 0.01
N VAL A 69 21.89 -5.65 0.68
CA VAL A 69 23.29 -5.44 0.29
C VAL A 69 24.07 -6.76 0.26
N ASP A 70 25.17 -6.76 -0.47
CA ASP A 70 26.12 -7.87 -0.52
C ASP A 70 27.06 -7.88 0.71
N ASN A 71 28.01 -8.79 0.72
CA ASN A 71 29.01 -8.93 1.78
C ASN A 71 29.93 -7.69 1.92
N PHE A 72 30.07 -6.89 0.87
CA PHE A 72 30.88 -5.66 0.82
C PHE A 72 30.04 -4.38 0.95
N ASN A 73 28.77 -4.50 1.39
CA ASN A 73 27.81 -3.40 1.48
C ASN A 73 27.44 -2.74 0.14
N LYS A 74 27.69 -3.38 -1.02
CA LYS A 74 27.16 -2.93 -2.29
C LYS A 74 25.64 -3.17 -2.33
N VAL A 75 24.90 -2.19 -2.80
CA VAL A 75 23.44 -2.23 -2.80
C VAL A 75 22.93 -3.15 -3.90
N LEU A 76 22.21 -4.21 -3.51
CA LEU A 76 21.59 -5.19 -4.40
C LEU A 76 20.11 -4.90 -4.67
N ALA A 77 19.43 -4.27 -3.71
CA ALA A 77 18.07 -3.77 -3.88
C ALA A 77 17.89 -2.47 -3.10
N SER A 78 17.46 -1.42 -3.78
CA SER A 78 17.22 -0.07 -3.25
C SER A 78 15.77 0.37 -3.43
N ASN A 79 15.48 1.60 -2.99
CA ASN A 79 14.22 2.28 -3.26
C ASN A 79 14.52 3.56 -4.04
N ASP A 80 14.17 3.56 -5.32
CA ASP A 80 14.41 4.71 -6.18
C ASP A 80 13.20 5.63 -6.23
N ARG A 81 13.44 6.91 -6.47
CA ARG A 81 12.37 7.90 -6.62
C ARG A 81 11.68 7.71 -7.96
N VAL A 82 10.35 7.64 -7.91
CA VAL A 82 9.49 7.49 -9.08
C VAL A 82 8.36 8.50 -9.05
N PHE A 83 7.90 8.90 -10.22
CA PHE A 83 6.72 9.73 -10.36
C PHE A 83 5.49 8.85 -10.46
N GLN A 84 4.48 9.15 -9.65
CA GLN A 84 3.22 8.42 -9.63
C GLN A 84 2.05 9.35 -9.89
N LEU A 85 0.98 8.81 -10.46
CA LEU A 85 -0.31 9.49 -10.55
C LEU A 85 -1.31 8.79 -9.64
N HIS A 86 -1.80 9.54 -8.68
CA HIS A 86 -2.85 9.11 -7.76
C HIS A 86 -4.16 9.82 -8.13
N LEU A 87 -5.28 9.11 -7.97
CA LEU A 87 -6.62 9.68 -8.06
C LEU A 87 -7.32 9.56 -6.70
N ILE A 88 -7.84 10.66 -6.19
CA ILE A 88 -8.72 10.67 -5.02
C ILE A 88 -10.15 10.53 -5.54
N LEU A 89 -10.75 9.37 -5.30
CA LEU A 89 -12.05 9.02 -5.87
C LEU A 89 -13.18 9.96 -5.43
N ASP A 90 -13.09 10.50 -4.24
CA ASP A 90 -14.02 11.45 -3.60
C ASP A 90 -14.02 12.85 -4.26
N GLU A 91 -12.90 13.20 -4.94
CA GLU A 91 -12.74 14.48 -5.62
C GLU A 91 -13.10 14.41 -7.13
N ILE A 92 -13.65 13.29 -7.61
CA ILE A 92 -13.94 13.05 -9.03
C ILE A 92 -15.46 13.00 -9.23
N ASN A 93 -15.99 13.87 -10.08
CA ASN A 93 -17.41 13.85 -10.45
C ASN A 93 -17.71 12.77 -11.48
N ASP A 94 -16.87 12.66 -12.53
CA ASP A 94 -16.99 11.65 -13.57
C ASP A 94 -15.66 10.92 -13.77
N PHE A 95 -15.65 9.67 -13.32
CA PHE A 95 -14.46 8.81 -13.38
C PHE A 95 -14.09 8.45 -14.83
N ASP A 96 -15.08 8.22 -15.69
CA ASP A 96 -14.86 7.76 -17.05
C ASP A 96 -14.23 8.88 -17.90
N VAL A 97 -14.71 10.11 -17.73
CA VAL A 97 -14.14 11.30 -18.37
C VAL A 97 -12.72 11.54 -17.89
N THR A 98 -12.48 11.43 -16.59
CA THR A 98 -11.13 11.63 -16.02
C THR A 98 -10.14 10.58 -16.54
N ILE A 99 -10.52 9.30 -16.55
CA ILE A 99 -9.67 8.22 -17.10
C ILE A 99 -9.43 8.39 -18.60
N PHE A 100 -10.42 8.83 -19.37
CA PHE A 100 -10.24 9.10 -20.81
C PHE A 100 -9.23 10.22 -21.05
N LYS A 101 -9.27 11.32 -20.29
CA LYS A 101 -8.28 12.40 -20.36
C LYS A 101 -6.87 11.88 -20.01
N ILE A 102 -6.74 11.15 -18.90
CA ILE A 102 -5.47 10.58 -18.46
C ILE A 102 -4.92 9.60 -19.50
N LYS A 103 -5.76 8.74 -20.08
CA LYS A 103 -5.37 7.84 -21.17
C LYS A 103 -4.69 8.57 -22.32
N ASN A 104 -5.26 9.70 -22.74
CA ASN A 104 -4.73 10.49 -23.85
C ASN A 104 -3.40 11.18 -23.49
N LEU A 105 -3.20 11.56 -22.23
CA LEU A 105 -1.99 12.25 -21.78
C LEU A 105 -0.80 11.30 -21.59
N ILE A 106 -1.02 10.11 -21.03
CA ILE A 106 0.08 9.18 -20.68
C ILE A 106 0.08 7.87 -21.49
N GLY A 107 -0.91 7.66 -22.38
CA GLY A 107 -0.93 6.51 -23.27
C GLY A 107 -1.30 5.19 -22.58
N LEU A 108 -2.30 5.20 -21.66
CA LEU A 108 -2.75 3.97 -21.02
C LEU A 108 -3.34 2.99 -22.04
N ASP A 109 -2.93 1.73 -21.96
CA ASP A 109 -3.49 0.66 -22.76
C ASP A 109 -4.84 0.15 -22.19
N GLN A 110 -5.56 -0.63 -23.03
CA GLN A 110 -6.87 -1.17 -22.65
C GLN A 110 -6.80 -2.12 -21.44
N PHE A 111 -5.70 -2.84 -21.29
CA PHE A 111 -5.49 -3.77 -20.17
C PHE A 111 -5.27 -3.01 -18.86
N GLN A 112 -4.46 -1.95 -18.90
CA GLN A 112 -4.22 -1.07 -17.76
C GLN A 112 -5.53 -0.42 -17.30
N ILE A 113 -6.34 0.09 -18.23
CA ILE A 113 -7.65 0.68 -17.93
C ILE A 113 -8.57 -0.34 -17.25
N LYS A 114 -8.70 -1.55 -17.80
CA LYS A 114 -9.50 -2.62 -17.18
C LYS A 114 -9.03 -2.95 -15.76
N LYS A 115 -7.71 -2.95 -15.53
CA LYS A 115 -7.13 -3.16 -14.19
C LYS A 115 -7.51 -2.04 -13.23
N LEU A 116 -7.55 -0.78 -13.69
CA LEU A 116 -7.95 0.39 -12.88
C LEU A 116 -9.42 0.28 -12.43
N TYR A 117 -10.34 -0.06 -13.32
CA TYR A 117 -11.75 -0.28 -12.97
C TYR A 117 -11.90 -1.36 -11.89
N LYS A 118 -11.20 -2.50 -12.06
CA LYS A 118 -11.21 -3.59 -11.09
C LYS A 118 -10.59 -3.20 -9.73
N LYS A 119 -9.58 -2.32 -9.74
CA LYS A 119 -9.01 -1.77 -8.49
C LYS A 119 -10.00 -0.81 -7.82
N LYS A 120 -10.68 0.07 -8.60
CA LYS A 120 -11.70 1.01 -8.09
C LYS A 120 -12.82 0.30 -7.34
N GLU A 121 -13.34 -0.83 -7.85
CA GLU A 121 -14.42 -1.61 -7.22
C GLU A 121 -14.10 -2.09 -5.79
N ARG A 122 -12.80 -2.19 -5.45
CA ARG A 122 -12.32 -2.67 -4.14
C ARG A 122 -11.97 -1.55 -3.17
N LEU A 123 -11.96 -0.32 -3.64
CA LEU A 123 -11.58 0.86 -2.88
C LEU A 123 -12.82 1.57 -2.35
N LYS A 124 -12.68 2.20 -1.21
CA LYS A 124 -13.69 3.09 -0.64
C LYS A 124 -13.62 4.47 -1.33
N PRO A 125 -14.71 5.27 -1.30
CA PRO A 125 -14.71 6.59 -1.95
C PRO A 125 -13.54 7.51 -1.54
N TRP A 126 -13.10 7.44 -0.30
CA TRP A 126 -12.00 8.26 0.22
C TRP A 126 -10.61 7.65 0.02
N ASP A 127 -10.53 6.42 -0.50
CA ASP A 127 -9.24 5.79 -0.79
C ASP A 127 -8.61 6.40 -2.05
N THR A 128 -7.30 6.27 -2.12
CA THR A 128 -6.53 6.76 -3.26
C THR A 128 -6.31 5.62 -4.25
N LEU A 129 -6.68 5.82 -5.51
CA LEU A 129 -6.39 4.90 -6.60
C LEU A 129 -5.06 5.28 -7.26
N VAL A 130 -4.08 4.39 -7.24
CA VAL A 130 -2.83 4.55 -8.00
C VAL A 130 -3.09 4.18 -9.46
N VAL A 131 -3.06 5.18 -10.34
CA VAL A 131 -3.28 5.02 -11.79
C VAL A 131 -2.01 4.51 -12.47
N SER A 132 -0.88 5.15 -12.19
CA SER A 132 0.44 4.72 -12.65
C SER A 132 1.44 4.89 -11.51
N ASP A 133 2.25 3.88 -11.28
CA ASP A 133 3.26 3.85 -10.22
C ASP A 133 4.69 4.09 -10.76
N ASN A 134 4.83 4.32 -12.07
CA ASN A 134 6.09 4.67 -12.71
C ASN A 134 5.85 5.51 -13.97
N LEU A 135 5.76 6.83 -13.80
CA LEU A 135 5.66 7.78 -14.91
C LEU A 135 7.04 8.24 -15.34
N THR A 136 7.21 8.43 -16.64
CA THR A 136 8.38 9.17 -17.14
C THR A 136 8.29 10.65 -16.75
N TRP A 137 9.42 11.34 -16.73
CA TRP A 137 9.43 12.80 -16.48
C TRP A 137 8.53 13.56 -17.45
N GLU A 138 8.51 13.16 -18.73
CA GLU A 138 7.66 13.77 -19.74
C GLU A 138 6.17 13.59 -19.43
N GLN A 139 5.75 12.36 -19.06
CA GLN A 139 4.36 12.06 -18.66
C GLN A 139 3.96 12.84 -17.40
N PHE A 140 4.84 12.88 -16.41
CA PHE A 140 4.62 13.63 -15.18
C PHE A 140 4.47 15.12 -15.43
N SER A 141 5.31 15.69 -16.30
CA SER A 141 5.23 17.10 -16.70
C SER A 141 3.95 17.42 -17.47
N LYS A 142 3.54 16.55 -18.41
CA LYS A 142 2.25 16.67 -19.11
C LYS A 142 1.06 16.66 -18.14
N ILE A 143 1.05 15.74 -17.17
CA ILE A 143 -0.01 15.69 -16.16
C ILE A 143 -0.06 16.98 -15.35
N ASN A 144 1.09 17.52 -14.92
CA ASN A 144 1.13 18.76 -14.15
C ASN A 144 0.62 19.97 -14.97
N LEU A 145 0.91 20.01 -16.26
CA LEU A 145 0.43 21.08 -17.14
C LEU A 145 -1.10 21.08 -17.26
N TYR A 146 -1.72 19.91 -17.38
CA TYR A 146 -3.17 19.77 -17.52
C TYR A 146 -3.89 19.41 -16.21
N LEU A 147 -3.22 19.61 -15.05
CA LEU A 147 -3.76 19.22 -13.76
C LEU A 147 -5.11 19.88 -13.43
N HIS A 148 -5.30 21.12 -13.89
CA HIS A 148 -6.53 21.88 -13.72
C HIS A 148 -7.77 21.27 -14.44
N GLU A 149 -7.53 20.38 -15.41
CA GLU A 149 -8.60 19.66 -16.12
C GLU A 149 -8.85 18.25 -15.57
N LEU A 150 -7.99 17.77 -14.66
CA LEU A 150 -7.99 16.41 -14.14
C LEU A 150 -8.50 16.39 -12.70
N GLU A 151 -9.82 16.24 -12.55
CA GLU A 151 -10.46 16.19 -11.23
C GLU A 151 -9.89 15.06 -10.38
N GLY A 152 -9.56 15.36 -9.12
CA GLY A 152 -9.03 14.39 -8.15
C GLY A 152 -7.64 13.86 -8.45
N ALA A 153 -6.98 14.31 -9.53
CA ALA A 153 -5.64 13.86 -9.91
C ALA A 153 -4.58 14.51 -9.03
N LYS A 154 -3.66 13.71 -8.49
CA LYS A 154 -2.51 14.16 -7.68
C LYS A 154 -1.24 13.49 -8.18
N PRO A 155 -0.41 14.19 -8.96
CA PRO A 155 0.94 13.74 -9.27
C PRO A 155 1.78 13.76 -7.99
N VAL A 156 2.46 12.66 -7.68
CA VAL A 156 3.20 12.46 -6.43
C VAL A 156 4.59 11.93 -6.73
N LEU A 157 5.59 12.45 -6.02
CA LEU A 157 6.90 11.84 -5.94
C LEU A 157 6.85 10.74 -4.86
N SER A 158 7.11 9.51 -5.28
CA SER A 158 7.08 8.33 -4.40
C SER A 158 8.38 7.54 -4.53
N THR A 159 8.44 6.38 -3.88
CA THR A 159 9.56 5.44 -4.01
C THR A 159 9.07 4.11 -4.55
N SER A 160 9.90 3.48 -5.38
CA SER A 160 9.66 2.14 -5.90
C SER A 160 10.90 1.28 -5.71
N ARG A 161 10.70 -0.03 -5.61
CA ARG A 161 11.80 -0.98 -5.48
C ARG A 161 12.60 -1.04 -6.78
N PHE A 162 13.92 -1.01 -6.66
CA PHE A 162 14.86 -1.04 -7.77
C PHE A 162 15.98 -2.05 -7.52
N TYR A 163 16.35 -2.79 -8.55
CA TYR A 163 17.37 -3.84 -8.53
C TYR A 163 18.49 -3.46 -9.51
N PRO A 164 19.61 -2.88 -9.02
CA PRO A 164 20.71 -2.40 -9.88
C PRO A 164 21.33 -3.49 -10.75
N TYR A 165 21.43 -4.71 -10.20
CA TYR A 165 22.01 -5.86 -10.87
C TYR A 165 20.97 -6.82 -11.44
N ALA A 166 19.78 -6.33 -11.70
CA ALA A 166 18.61 -6.96 -12.32
C ALA A 166 18.75 -8.49 -12.58
N ASN A 167 19.27 -8.84 -13.76
CA ASN A 167 19.35 -10.22 -14.24
C ASN A 167 20.29 -11.11 -13.40
N ASP A 168 21.32 -10.53 -12.79
CA ASP A 168 22.37 -11.32 -12.12
C ASP A 168 21.90 -11.90 -10.78
N LEU A 169 20.86 -11.29 -10.18
CA LEU A 169 20.45 -11.59 -8.80
C LEU A 169 19.01 -12.02 -8.65
N VAL A 170 18.22 -12.05 -9.74
CA VAL A 170 16.78 -12.28 -9.63
C VAL A 170 16.40 -13.57 -8.89
N HIS A 171 17.18 -14.63 -9.05
CA HIS A 171 16.93 -15.92 -8.39
C HIS A 171 17.31 -15.93 -6.91
N ILE A 172 18.14 -14.99 -6.45
CA ILE A 172 18.52 -14.83 -5.04
C ILE A 172 17.64 -13.79 -4.38
N VAL A 173 17.71 -12.55 -4.85
CA VAL A 173 17.01 -11.42 -4.27
C VAL A 173 15.50 -11.53 -4.49
N GLY A 174 15.09 -11.98 -5.68
CA GLY A 174 13.68 -12.05 -6.06
C GLY A 174 13.16 -10.70 -6.54
N TYR A 175 11.87 -10.48 -6.34
CA TYR A 175 11.19 -9.25 -6.72
C TYR A 175 9.96 -8.97 -5.84
N VAL A 176 9.48 -7.73 -5.89
CA VAL A 176 8.25 -7.30 -5.23
C VAL A 176 7.11 -7.12 -6.23
N GLY A 177 5.89 -7.23 -5.77
CA GLY A 177 4.70 -7.00 -6.58
C GLY A 177 3.49 -6.60 -5.72
N ASP A 178 2.35 -6.30 -6.37
CA ASP A 178 1.11 -5.97 -5.66
C ASP A 178 0.71 -7.11 -4.72
N ALA A 179 0.24 -6.79 -3.50
CA ALA A 179 -0.26 -7.79 -2.56
C ALA A 179 -1.49 -8.51 -3.13
N SER A 180 -1.44 -9.84 -3.13
CA SER A 180 -2.57 -10.71 -3.48
C SER A 180 -3.41 -11.01 -2.22
N PRO A 181 -4.66 -11.48 -2.36
CA PRO A 181 -5.46 -11.92 -1.21
C PRO A 181 -4.75 -12.95 -0.33
N LYS A 182 -3.97 -13.84 -0.94
CA LYS A 182 -3.18 -14.86 -0.25
C LYS A 182 -2.01 -14.27 0.57
N ASP A 183 -1.41 -13.19 0.09
CA ASP A 183 -0.36 -12.50 0.86
C ASP A 183 -0.93 -11.83 2.11
N LEU A 184 -2.19 -11.36 2.05
CA LEU A 184 -2.89 -10.72 3.17
C LEU A 184 -3.29 -11.69 4.29
N GLU A 185 -3.13 -12.99 4.10
CA GLU A 185 -3.28 -13.99 5.16
C GLU A 185 -2.09 -13.98 6.13
N LYS A 186 -0.92 -13.49 5.69
CA LYS A 186 0.28 -13.37 6.52
C LYS A 186 0.11 -12.19 7.51
N PRO A 187 0.27 -12.41 8.84
CA PRO A 187 0.06 -11.36 9.84
C PRO A 187 0.90 -10.10 9.59
N GLU A 188 2.18 -10.26 9.27
CA GLU A 188 3.12 -9.17 9.04
C GLU A 188 2.73 -8.27 7.85
N ILE A 189 2.08 -8.84 6.82
CA ILE A 189 1.57 -8.09 5.67
C ILE A 189 0.23 -7.46 6.00
N LYS A 190 -0.68 -8.23 6.64
CA LYS A 190 -2.03 -7.76 6.99
C LYS A 190 -2.00 -6.55 7.91
N GLU A 191 -1.15 -6.56 8.92
CA GLU A 191 -1.00 -5.45 9.89
C GLU A 191 -0.45 -4.19 9.22
N ASN A 192 0.53 -4.34 8.31
CA ASN A 192 1.19 -3.24 7.64
C ASN A 192 0.57 -2.88 6.28
N PHE A 193 -0.56 -3.50 5.93
CA PHE A 193 -1.17 -3.28 4.63
C PHE A 193 -1.68 -1.85 4.44
N VAL A 194 -1.24 -1.26 3.34
CA VAL A 194 -1.66 0.04 2.82
C VAL A 194 -1.96 -0.13 1.34
N PRO A 195 -2.98 0.51 0.77
CA PRO A 195 -3.22 0.48 -0.67
C PRO A 195 -1.96 0.88 -1.44
N GLY A 196 -1.55 0.04 -2.40
CA GLY A 196 -0.32 0.23 -3.17
C GLY A 196 0.95 -0.34 -2.53
N LEU A 197 0.86 -0.97 -1.36
CA LEU A 197 2.00 -1.66 -0.76
C LEU A 197 2.48 -2.81 -1.66
N LYS A 198 3.77 -2.80 -1.96
CA LYS A 198 4.44 -3.91 -2.65
C LYS A 198 4.97 -4.90 -1.63
N VAL A 199 4.78 -6.19 -1.91
CA VAL A 199 5.23 -7.29 -1.05
C VAL A 199 6.19 -8.20 -1.81
N GLY A 200 7.10 -8.84 -1.12
CA GLY A 200 8.04 -9.79 -1.72
C GLY A 200 7.30 -11.02 -2.27
N LYS A 201 7.56 -11.34 -3.55
CA LYS A 201 6.93 -12.47 -4.24
C LYS A 201 7.82 -13.69 -4.31
N TYR A 202 9.12 -13.47 -4.33
CA TYR A 202 10.12 -14.52 -4.52
C TYR A 202 11.44 -14.17 -3.83
N GLY A 203 12.32 -15.15 -3.62
CA GLY A 203 13.68 -14.97 -3.11
C GLY A 203 13.73 -14.36 -1.71
N ILE A 204 14.81 -13.63 -1.43
CA ILE A 204 15.06 -12.93 -0.15
C ILE A 204 13.96 -11.89 0.12
N GLU A 205 13.44 -11.23 -0.91
CA GLU A 205 12.33 -10.31 -0.78
C GLU A 205 11.11 -10.94 -0.08
N ASN A 206 10.78 -12.19 -0.41
CA ASN A 206 9.68 -12.92 0.22
C ASN A 206 10.07 -13.58 1.55
N SER A 207 11.25 -14.22 1.62
CA SER A 207 11.67 -14.95 2.82
C SER A 207 12.00 -14.04 4.00
N GLN A 208 12.49 -12.82 3.71
CA GLN A 208 12.81 -11.79 4.71
C GLN A 208 11.78 -10.64 4.73
N GLU A 209 10.55 -10.91 4.29
CA GLU A 209 9.47 -9.91 4.24
C GLU A 209 9.31 -9.17 5.56
N LYS A 210 9.26 -9.89 6.68
CA LYS A 210 9.11 -9.34 8.03
C LYS A 210 10.18 -8.30 8.38
N MET A 211 11.41 -8.50 7.93
CA MET A 211 12.49 -7.54 8.16
C MET A 211 12.45 -6.37 7.20
N LEU A 212 12.08 -6.65 5.94
CA LEU A 212 12.16 -5.67 4.86
C LEU A 212 10.96 -4.72 4.80
N ILE A 213 9.75 -5.16 5.22
CA ILE A 213 8.51 -4.39 5.00
C ILE A 213 8.45 -3.08 5.78
N GLY A 214 9.07 -3.00 6.99
CA GLY A 214 8.96 -1.84 7.88
C GLY A 214 7.57 -1.70 8.53
N ASN A 215 7.34 -0.55 9.16
CA ASN A 215 6.07 -0.24 9.82
C ASN A 215 5.44 1.00 9.20
N TYR A 216 4.15 0.95 8.90
CA TYR A 216 3.43 2.10 8.34
C TYR A 216 3.38 3.28 9.30
N GLY A 217 3.33 4.49 8.75
CA GLY A 217 2.98 5.69 9.49
C GLY A 217 1.47 5.93 9.49
N ILE A 218 1.00 6.77 10.41
CA ILE A 218 -0.42 7.15 10.51
C ILE A 218 -0.50 8.67 10.49
N LYS A 219 -1.23 9.21 9.52
CA LYS A 219 -1.64 10.62 9.51
C LYS A 219 -3.10 10.70 9.90
N ARG A 220 -3.40 11.40 11.01
CA ARG A 220 -4.76 11.64 11.48
C ARG A 220 -5.24 12.99 10.99
N TYR A 221 -6.36 12.98 10.28
CA TYR A 221 -7.00 14.18 9.79
C TYR A 221 -8.38 14.34 10.39
N GLU A 222 -8.72 15.57 10.72
CA GLU A 222 -10.10 15.98 10.96
C GLU A 222 -10.83 16.07 9.61
N VAL A 223 -12.01 15.47 9.54
CA VAL A 223 -12.84 15.51 8.35
C VAL A 223 -14.21 16.13 8.65
N ASN A 224 -14.81 16.79 7.64
CA ASN A 224 -16.19 17.28 7.74
C ASN A 224 -17.20 16.14 7.56
N ALA A 225 -18.49 16.47 7.63
CA ALA A 225 -19.59 15.52 7.43
C ALA A 225 -19.58 14.81 6.06
N SER A 226 -18.94 15.42 5.04
CA SER A 226 -18.76 14.82 3.70
C SER A 226 -17.49 13.99 3.58
N GLY A 227 -16.68 13.83 4.66
CA GLY A 227 -15.41 13.11 4.62
C GLY A 227 -14.21 13.91 4.10
N LYS A 228 -14.38 15.18 3.72
CA LYS A 228 -13.33 16.04 3.21
C LYS A 228 -12.39 16.46 4.34
N ARG A 229 -11.06 16.38 4.10
CA ARG A 229 -10.00 16.75 5.06
C ARG A 229 -10.06 18.25 5.37
N ILE A 230 -10.07 18.59 6.66
CA ILE A 230 -10.03 19.97 7.17
C ILE A 230 -8.62 20.30 7.65
N SER A 231 -8.11 19.54 8.61
CA SER A 231 -6.80 19.77 9.24
C SER A 231 -6.11 18.46 9.60
N GLN A 232 -4.78 18.47 9.66
CA GLN A 232 -4.01 17.37 10.19
C GLN A 232 -3.86 17.54 11.71
N ILE A 233 -4.30 16.52 12.46
CA ILE A 233 -4.25 16.53 13.95
C ILE A 233 -2.94 15.95 14.43
N ASP A 234 -2.50 14.81 13.84
CA ASP A 234 -1.36 14.06 14.34
C ASP A 234 -0.66 13.30 13.21
N TYR A 235 0.61 12.96 13.40
CA TYR A 235 1.41 12.20 12.47
C TYR A 235 2.38 11.27 13.21
N ILE A 236 2.11 9.97 13.13
CA ILE A 236 3.05 8.92 13.54
C ILE A 236 3.89 8.57 12.32
N LYS A 237 5.19 8.87 12.37
CA LYS A 237 6.09 8.64 11.24
C LYS A 237 6.27 7.14 10.99
N GLU A 238 6.30 6.78 9.71
CA GLU A 238 6.64 5.44 9.26
C GLU A 238 8.07 5.05 9.68
N ARG A 239 8.27 3.77 9.94
CA ARG A 239 9.60 3.19 10.20
C ARG A 239 10.03 2.37 9.00
N GLN A 240 11.16 2.74 8.44
CA GLN A 240 11.79 1.98 7.35
C GLN A 240 12.09 0.55 7.77
N GLY A 241 11.98 -0.40 6.82
CA GLY A 241 12.41 -1.78 7.01
C GLY A 241 13.92 -1.90 7.26
N ASN A 242 14.31 -2.99 7.88
CA ASN A 242 15.70 -3.23 8.24
C ASN A 242 16.56 -3.55 7.00
N LYS A 243 17.83 -3.17 7.07
CA LYS A 243 18.84 -3.59 6.10
C LYS A 243 19.09 -5.09 6.24
N VAL A 244 19.15 -5.80 5.11
CA VAL A 244 19.53 -7.22 5.05
C VAL A 244 20.88 -7.35 4.37
N ASN A 245 21.84 -7.95 5.04
CA ASN A 245 23.16 -8.25 4.50
C ASN A 245 23.17 -9.70 4.00
N LEU A 246 23.61 -9.91 2.76
CA LEU A 246 23.83 -11.24 2.19
C LEU A 246 25.31 -11.59 2.22
N THR A 247 25.61 -12.86 2.22
CA THR A 247 26.98 -13.39 2.09
C THR A 247 27.50 -13.37 0.64
N ILE A 248 26.61 -13.06 -0.31
CA ILE A 248 26.91 -12.98 -1.73
C ILE A 248 27.96 -11.90 -2.03
N ASP A 249 28.93 -12.22 -2.86
CA ASP A 249 29.81 -11.28 -3.52
C ASP A 249 29.27 -11.01 -4.93
N ILE A 250 28.85 -9.77 -5.17
CA ILE A 250 28.23 -9.41 -6.45
C ILE A 250 29.16 -9.55 -7.64
N GLU A 251 30.46 -9.37 -7.48
CA GLU A 251 31.40 -9.50 -8.59
C GLU A 251 31.59 -10.98 -8.98
N ILE A 252 31.69 -11.88 -8.00
CA ILE A 252 31.73 -13.33 -8.25
C ILE A 252 30.41 -13.81 -8.84
N GLN A 253 29.29 -13.30 -8.34
CA GLN A 253 27.96 -13.60 -8.85
C GLN A 253 27.79 -13.21 -10.33
N LYS A 254 28.21 -12.00 -10.71
CA LYS A 254 28.18 -11.52 -12.10
C LYS A 254 29.06 -12.39 -13.02
N TYR A 255 30.24 -12.72 -12.55
CA TYR A 255 31.15 -13.59 -13.29
C TYR A 255 30.54 -14.98 -13.50
N ALA A 256 29.96 -15.58 -12.46
CA ALA A 256 29.25 -16.86 -12.56
C ALA A 256 28.08 -16.79 -13.57
N GLN A 257 27.33 -15.68 -13.58
CA GLN A 257 26.22 -15.46 -14.49
C GLN A 257 26.71 -15.30 -15.94
N GLU A 258 27.82 -14.63 -16.16
CA GLU A 258 28.44 -14.48 -17.49
C GLU A 258 28.91 -15.84 -18.05
N LEU A 259 29.50 -16.71 -17.23
CA LEU A 259 29.90 -18.06 -17.63
C LEU A 259 28.71 -18.93 -18.07
N LEU A 260 27.53 -18.66 -17.52
CA LEU A 260 26.29 -19.35 -17.86
C LEU A 260 25.55 -18.75 -19.06
N LYS A 261 26.04 -17.65 -19.63
CA LYS A 261 25.37 -16.95 -20.73
C LYS A 261 25.08 -17.88 -21.92
N GLY A 262 23.83 -17.89 -22.35
CA GLY A 262 23.38 -18.76 -23.47
C GLY A 262 23.20 -20.25 -23.10
N LYS A 263 23.41 -20.63 -21.83
CA LYS A 263 23.25 -21.99 -21.35
C LYS A 263 22.12 -22.08 -20.31
N ALA A 264 21.52 -23.24 -20.14
CA ALA A 264 20.63 -23.53 -19.04
C ALA A 264 21.39 -24.34 -17.96
N GLY A 265 21.52 -23.79 -16.77
CA GLY A 265 22.27 -24.45 -15.70
C GLY A 265 22.42 -23.56 -14.47
N SER A 266 23.25 -23.99 -13.55
CA SER A 266 23.53 -23.26 -12.31
C SER A 266 24.98 -23.39 -11.88
N ILE A 267 25.46 -22.38 -11.15
CA ILE A 267 26.75 -22.38 -10.45
C ILE A 267 26.47 -21.98 -9.01
N CYS A 268 27.00 -22.75 -8.06
CA CYS A 268 26.97 -22.41 -6.64
C CYS A 268 28.41 -22.45 -6.09
N ALA A 269 28.85 -21.35 -5.51
CA ALA A 269 30.13 -21.24 -4.83
C ALA A 269 29.89 -21.01 -3.34
N MET A 270 30.53 -21.84 -2.51
CA MET A 270 30.38 -21.82 -1.06
C MET A 270 31.78 -21.82 -0.40
N ASP A 271 31.92 -21.02 0.64
CA ASP A 271 33.08 -21.05 1.49
C ASP A 271 33.08 -22.35 2.31
N ILE A 272 34.17 -23.11 2.23
CA ILE A 272 34.25 -24.44 2.86
C ILE A 272 34.44 -24.37 4.38
N TYR A 273 34.88 -23.24 4.92
CA TYR A 273 35.12 -23.06 6.35
C TYR A 273 33.90 -22.49 7.07
N THR A 274 33.22 -21.52 6.46
CA THR A 274 32.05 -20.83 7.07
C THR A 274 30.72 -21.42 6.65
N GLY A 275 30.67 -22.10 5.49
CA GLY A 275 29.46 -22.58 4.87
C GLY A 275 28.64 -21.45 4.17
N GLU A 276 29.21 -20.26 4.09
CA GLU A 276 28.56 -19.12 3.45
C GLU A 276 28.48 -19.27 1.94
N VAL A 277 27.31 -18.99 1.37
CA VAL A 277 27.14 -18.97 -0.09
C VAL A 277 27.63 -17.65 -0.64
N VAL A 278 28.73 -17.70 -1.39
CA VAL A 278 29.38 -16.54 -1.99
C VAL A 278 28.76 -16.15 -3.33
N ALA A 279 28.34 -17.17 -4.12
CA ALA A 279 27.61 -16.96 -5.36
C ALA A 279 26.63 -18.11 -5.60
N MET A 280 25.46 -17.79 -6.17
CA MET A 280 24.43 -18.75 -6.57
C MET A 280 23.75 -18.29 -7.85
N ALA A 281 24.36 -18.61 -8.99
CA ALA A 281 23.89 -18.23 -10.31
C ALA A 281 22.96 -19.31 -10.90
N SER A 282 21.88 -18.87 -11.53
CA SER A 282 20.95 -19.74 -12.27
C SER A 282 20.60 -19.08 -13.60
N SER A 283 20.71 -19.80 -14.72
CA SER A 283 20.49 -19.29 -16.07
C SER A 283 19.49 -20.14 -16.85
N PRO A 284 18.69 -19.55 -17.74
CA PRO A 284 18.58 -18.12 -18.03
C PRO A 284 17.87 -17.34 -16.91
N THR A 285 18.00 -16.03 -16.96
CA THR A 285 17.44 -15.07 -16.01
C THR A 285 16.41 -14.17 -16.64
N TYR A 286 15.84 -13.30 -15.84
CA TYR A 286 14.89 -12.26 -16.28
C TYR A 286 15.06 -11.00 -15.42
N ASP A 287 14.60 -9.85 -15.94
CA ASP A 287 14.68 -8.58 -15.22
C ASP A 287 13.57 -8.45 -14.16
N PRO A 288 13.91 -8.44 -12.84
CA PRO A 288 12.94 -8.27 -11.75
C PRO A 288 12.27 -6.89 -11.74
N ASN A 289 12.91 -5.85 -12.30
CA ASN A 289 12.35 -4.51 -12.34
C ASN A 289 11.06 -4.45 -13.17
N LYS A 290 10.93 -5.31 -14.19
CA LYS A 290 9.70 -5.43 -14.97
C LYS A 290 8.50 -5.90 -14.15
N PHE A 291 8.72 -6.63 -13.06
CA PHE A 291 7.66 -7.14 -12.19
C PHE A 291 7.20 -6.13 -11.13
N THR A 292 8.08 -5.24 -10.72
CA THR A 292 7.80 -4.23 -9.67
C THR A 292 6.62 -3.32 -10.04
N HIS A 293 6.52 -2.94 -11.32
CA HIS A 293 5.45 -2.08 -11.84
C HIS A 293 4.33 -2.85 -12.57
N GLY A 294 4.45 -4.17 -12.59
CA GLY A 294 3.57 -5.06 -13.33
C GLY A 294 4.09 -5.31 -14.74
N ILE A 295 4.39 -6.57 -15.01
CA ILE A 295 4.89 -7.03 -16.30
C ILE A 295 3.80 -6.93 -17.37
N ASN A 296 4.15 -6.49 -18.57
CA ASN A 296 3.24 -6.49 -19.70
C ASN A 296 3.03 -7.92 -20.24
N GLN A 297 1.96 -8.12 -21.00
CA GLN A 297 1.57 -9.46 -21.47
C GLN A 297 2.61 -10.06 -22.43
N LYS A 298 3.27 -9.26 -23.24
CA LYS A 298 4.28 -9.72 -24.20
C LYS A 298 5.51 -10.27 -23.47
N ASP A 299 6.09 -9.46 -22.56
CA ASP A 299 7.26 -9.89 -21.77
C ASP A 299 6.94 -11.12 -20.90
N TRP A 300 5.72 -11.17 -20.32
CA TRP A 300 5.28 -12.33 -19.54
C TRP A 300 5.21 -13.61 -20.39
N GLN A 301 4.64 -13.53 -21.60
CA GLN A 301 4.56 -14.68 -22.51
C GLN A 301 5.95 -15.14 -22.98
N GLU A 302 6.87 -14.19 -23.27
CA GLU A 302 8.24 -14.50 -23.64
C GLU A 302 8.97 -15.28 -22.52
N ILE A 303 8.88 -14.80 -21.29
CA ILE A 303 9.52 -15.46 -20.13
C ILE A 303 8.88 -16.83 -19.85
N ARG A 304 7.54 -16.90 -19.88
CA ARG A 304 6.79 -18.12 -19.56
C ARG A 304 6.99 -19.22 -20.59
N ASN A 305 7.01 -18.87 -21.87
CA ASN A 305 7.08 -19.81 -22.98
C ASN A 305 8.53 -20.19 -23.35
N ASN A 306 9.51 -19.59 -22.69
CA ASN A 306 10.92 -19.90 -22.95
C ASN A 306 11.22 -21.35 -22.59
N PRO A 307 11.72 -22.19 -23.55
CA PRO A 307 11.98 -23.61 -23.30
C PRO A 307 13.03 -23.86 -22.24
N LEU A 308 13.93 -22.89 -21.99
CA LEU A 308 14.98 -22.96 -20.98
C LEU A 308 14.50 -22.57 -19.56
N LYS A 309 13.18 -22.26 -19.41
CA LYS A 309 12.49 -22.03 -18.15
C LYS A 309 13.20 -21.03 -17.21
N PRO A 310 13.28 -19.74 -17.56
CA PRO A 310 13.99 -18.72 -16.75
C PRO A 310 13.37 -18.48 -15.36
N LEU A 311 12.08 -18.81 -15.16
CA LEU A 311 11.41 -18.66 -13.85
C LEU A 311 11.88 -19.70 -12.81
N ILE A 312 12.54 -20.76 -13.24
CA ILE A 312 13.02 -21.82 -12.32
C ILE A 312 14.43 -21.48 -11.84
N ASN A 313 14.59 -21.35 -10.52
CA ASN A 313 15.92 -21.33 -9.91
C ASN A 313 16.55 -22.71 -9.97
N LYS A 314 17.44 -22.92 -10.92
CA LYS A 314 18.07 -24.21 -11.18
C LYS A 314 19.08 -24.62 -10.10
N SER A 315 19.59 -23.65 -9.32
CA SER A 315 20.48 -23.96 -8.19
C SER A 315 19.74 -24.67 -7.05
N ILE A 316 18.41 -24.47 -6.92
CA ILE A 316 17.62 -25.04 -5.84
C ILE A 316 16.65 -26.13 -6.35
N ALA A 317 16.04 -25.91 -7.51
CA ALA A 317 14.97 -26.75 -8.04
C ALA A 317 15.34 -27.49 -9.34
N GLY A 318 16.62 -27.43 -9.75
CA GLY A 318 17.12 -28.17 -10.92
C GLY A 318 17.24 -29.66 -10.61
N LEU A 319 16.59 -30.50 -11.43
CA LEU A 319 16.71 -31.95 -11.35
C LEU A 319 17.75 -32.42 -12.35
N TYR A 320 18.99 -32.57 -11.90
CA TYR A 320 20.12 -33.03 -12.72
C TYR A 320 20.61 -34.39 -12.23
N SER A 321 21.03 -35.26 -13.16
CA SER A 321 21.73 -36.50 -12.80
C SER A 321 23.10 -36.17 -12.24
N PRO A 322 23.41 -36.50 -10.97
CA PRO A 322 24.65 -36.10 -10.32
C PRO A 322 25.88 -36.78 -10.92
N GLY A 323 25.73 -37.93 -11.57
CA GLY A 323 26.82 -38.70 -12.15
C GLY A 323 27.90 -39.04 -11.12
N SER A 324 29.22 -39.02 -11.57
CA SER A 324 30.34 -39.35 -10.69
C SER A 324 30.56 -38.38 -9.52
N THR A 325 29.93 -37.21 -9.50
CA THR A 325 29.99 -36.28 -8.37
C THR A 325 29.33 -36.81 -7.11
N PHE A 326 28.50 -37.86 -7.24
CA PHE A 326 27.84 -38.52 -6.11
C PHE A 326 28.74 -39.60 -5.44
N LYS A 327 29.82 -40.04 -6.11
CA LYS A 327 30.72 -41.10 -5.59
C LYS A 327 31.32 -40.83 -4.21
N PRO A 328 31.77 -39.58 -3.88
CA PRO A 328 32.30 -39.31 -2.53
C PRO A 328 31.26 -39.56 -1.43
N LEU A 329 29.98 -39.24 -1.69
CA LEU A 329 28.89 -39.51 -0.72
C LEU A 329 28.68 -41.02 -0.53
N VAL A 330 28.71 -41.80 -1.62
CA VAL A 330 28.63 -43.25 -1.55
C VAL A 330 29.82 -43.88 -0.82
N ALA A 331 31.02 -43.29 -0.94
CA ALA A 331 32.21 -43.78 -0.26
C ALA A 331 32.21 -43.46 1.24
N LEU A 332 31.45 -42.47 1.68
CA LEU A 332 31.28 -42.08 3.10
C LEU A 332 30.14 -42.82 3.79
N ALA A 333 29.22 -43.41 3.05
CA ALA A 333 28.07 -44.17 3.56
C ALA A 333 28.45 -45.67 3.77
#